data_c39abc51b8e6db844f126ee392d8a22d
#
_entry.id   c39abc51b8e6db844f126ee392d8a22d
#
_cell.length_a   1.000
_cell.length_b   1.000
_cell.length_c   1.000
_cell.angle_alpha   90.00
_cell.angle_beta   90.00
_cell.angle_gamma   90.00
#
_symmetry.space_group_name_H-M   'P 1'
#
loop_
_entity.id
_entity.type
_entity.pdbx_description
1 polymer ?
#
loop_
_entity_poly.entity_id
_entity_poly.type
_entity_poly.pdbx_seq_one_letter_code
_entity_poly.pdbx_strand_id
1 'polypeptide(L)'
;KVFFKMLIHKSNIEGKLRKEKGKNLEYINEIKKKYDEWIEKINLLEKNLDEDAVKKKVEDLIEYKDFIDQPKFIKYQLDNNGWTAQSKLHSTVLEEFMYHLLKVIPSLNNGQFNLGPIKAYSNLFFAPKNLNSFIKDPGLTVNEKDQDFAISKEIIVKIGSEEKKINIPVISIENKTYLDKTMLDGSIATASKIKS
;
A
#
# COMPACT_ATOMS: atom_id res chain seq x y z
N LYS A 1 2.97 -12.01 11.93
CA LYS A 1 3.53 -10.63 11.77
C LYS A 1 3.29 -10.01 10.38
N VAL A 2 2.99 -10.82 9.34
CA VAL A 2 2.77 -10.34 7.95
C VAL A 2 1.38 -9.70 7.77
N PHE A 3 0.36 -10.18 8.46
CA PHE A 3 -1.03 -9.73 8.32
C PHE A 3 -1.26 -8.24 8.67
N PHE A 4 -0.50 -7.66 9.61
CA PHE A 4 -0.66 -6.26 10.03
C PHE A 4 -0.20 -5.23 8.97
N LYS A 5 0.64 -5.65 8.02
CA LYS A 5 1.17 -4.76 6.97
C LYS A 5 0.19 -4.56 5.79
N MET A 6 -0.83 -5.43 5.69
CA MET A 6 -1.79 -5.44 4.57
C MET A 6 -2.99 -4.52 4.81
N LEU A 7 -3.39 -4.31 6.08
CA LEU A 7 -4.48 -3.41 6.47
C LEU A 7 -3.90 -2.04 6.86
N ILE A 8 -3.37 -1.33 5.87
CA ILE A 8 -2.59 -0.11 6.10
C ILE A 8 -3.46 1.05 6.56
N HIS A 9 -4.67 1.18 6.01
CA HIS A 9 -5.63 2.21 6.41
C HIS A 9 -6.12 1.98 7.84
N LYS A 10 -6.49 0.73 8.19
CA LYS A 10 -6.80 0.33 9.56
C LYS A 10 -5.70 0.70 10.53
N SER A 11 -4.45 0.35 10.19
CA SER A 11 -3.29 0.64 11.02
C SER A 11 -3.08 2.15 11.24
N ASN A 12 -3.35 2.96 10.22
CA ASN A 12 -3.28 4.43 10.33
C ASN A 12 -4.39 4.98 11.22
N ILE A 13 -5.63 4.49 11.12
CA ILE A 13 -6.73 4.86 12.01
C ILE A 13 -6.37 4.51 13.47
N GLU A 14 -5.95 3.27 13.73
CA GLU A 14 -5.56 2.82 15.07
C GLU A 14 -4.36 3.61 15.63
N GLY A 15 -3.41 3.96 14.76
CA GLY A 15 -2.27 4.79 15.12
C GLY A 15 -2.70 6.20 15.56
N LYS A 16 -3.70 6.79 14.87
CA LYS A 16 -4.26 8.09 15.22
C LYS A 16 -5.10 8.02 16.49
N LEU A 17 -5.95 7.01 16.67
CA LEU A 17 -6.71 6.82 17.90
C LEU A 17 -5.83 6.82 19.16
N ARG A 18 -4.61 6.30 19.06
CA ARG A 18 -3.65 6.29 20.17
C ARG A 18 -2.97 7.65 20.44
N LYS A 19 -2.92 8.54 19.44
CA LYS A 19 -2.13 9.78 19.51
C LYS A 19 -2.96 11.03 19.59
N GLU A 20 -4.13 11.04 18.98
CA GLU A 20 -4.97 12.22 18.86
C GLU A 20 -5.71 12.55 20.17
N LYS A 21 -6.05 13.82 20.35
CA LYS A 21 -6.77 14.35 21.51
C LYS A 21 -7.81 15.37 21.05
N GLY A 22 -8.73 15.72 21.95
CA GLY A 22 -9.75 16.75 21.70
C GLY A 22 -10.56 16.43 20.44
N LYS A 23 -10.83 17.43 19.62
CA LYS A 23 -11.68 17.32 18.44
C LYS A 23 -11.15 16.32 17.39
N ASN A 24 -9.84 16.20 17.24
CA ASN A 24 -9.26 15.19 16.36
C ASN A 24 -9.54 13.76 16.85
N LEU A 25 -9.61 13.53 18.16
CA LEU A 25 -10.02 12.23 18.70
C LEU A 25 -11.49 11.93 18.39
N GLU A 26 -12.38 12.91 18.47
CA GLU A 26 -13.77 12.75 18.06
C GLU A 26 -13.86 12.39 16.58
N TYR A 27 -13.18 13.13 15.73
CA TYR A 27 -13.13 12.89 14.28
C TYR A 27 -12.60 11.50 13.91
N ILE A 28 -11.51 11.05 14.54
CA ILE A 28 -10.98 9.73 14.21
C ILE A 28 -11.90 8.60 14.73
N ASN A 29 -12.66 8.81 15.80
CA ASN A 29 -13.68 7.86 16.22
C ASN A 29 -14.84 7.78 15.21
N GLU A 30 -15.29 8.91 14.65
CA GLU A 30 -16.29 8.91 13.57
C GLU A 30 -15.78 8.15 12.35
N ILE A 31 -14.53 8.41 11.94
CA ILE A 31 -13.88 7.71 10.80
C ILE A 31 -13.77 6.23 11.10
N LYS A 32 -13.38 5.84 12.32
CA LYS A 32 -13.27 4.42 12.71
C LYS A 32 -14.61 3.69 12.61
N LYS A 33 -15.68 4.33 13.07
CA LYS A 33 -17.03 3.77 12.96
C LYS A 33 -17.42 3.53 11.50
N LYS A 34 -17.21 4.53 10.64
CA LYS A 34 -17.50 4.40 9.20
C LYS A 34 -16.60 3.39 8.49
N TYR A 35 -15.35 3.29 8.92
CA TYR A 35 -14.44 2.26 8.46
C TYR A 35 -14.97 0.85 8.78
N ASP A 36 -15.43 0.61 10.01
CA ASP A 36 -15.96 -0.68 10.42
C ASP A 36 -17.22 -1.06 9.60
N GLU A 37 -18.14 -0.11 9.39
CA GLU A 37 -19.31 -0.29 8.53
C GLU A 37 -18.90 -0.65 7.08
N TRP A 38 -17.89 0.01 6.53
CA TRP A 38 -17.36 -0.27 5.19
C TRP A 38 -16.76 -1.67 5.11
N ILE A 39 -15.95 -2.08 6.10
CA ILE A 39 -15.34 -3.41 6.13
C ILE A 39 -16.41 -4.52 6.28
N GLU A 40 -17.45 -4.30 7.06
CA GLU A 40 -18.58 -5.25 7.14
C GLU A 40 -19.24 -5.44 5.77
N LYS A 41 -19.54 -4.35 5.04
CA LYS A 41 -20.11 -4.42 3.68
C LYS A 41 -19.19 -5.21 2.74
N ILE A 42 -17.89 -4.92 2.73
CA ILE A 42 -16.91 -5.65 1.90
C ILE A 42 -16.87 -7.14 2.24
N ASN A 43 -16.87 -7.49 3.53
CA ASN A 43 -16.80 -8.87 3.98
C ASN A 43 -18.08 -9.68 3.60
N LEU A 44 -19.24 -9.06 3.59
CA LEU A 44 -20.48 -9.70 3.10
C LEU A 44 -20.37 -10.10 1.62
N LEU A 45 -19.60 -9.36 0.84
CA LEU A 45 -19.39 -9.61 -0.60
C LEU A 45 -18.07 -10.36 -0.86
N GLU A 46 -17.34 -10.81 0.18
CA GLU A 46 -15.97 -11.33 0.03
C GLU A 46 -15.90 -12.56 -0.90
N LYS A 47 -16.92 -13.42 -0.88
CA LYS A 47 -16.94 -14.65 -1.70
C LYS A 47 -17.43 -14.44 -3.12
N ASN A 48 -17.97 -13.27 -3.44
CA ASN A 48 -18.53 -12.97 -4.75
C ASN A 48 -17.53 -12.16 -5.57
N LEU A 49 -17.21 -12.69 -6.75
CA LEU A 49 -16.31 -12.05 -7.73
C LEU A 49 -17.03 -11.72 -9.05
N ASP A 50 -18.37 -11.81 -9.06
CA ASP A 50 -19.13 -11.35 -10.21
C ASP A 50 -19.06 -9.82 -10.35
N GLU A 51 -19.44 -9.35 -11.53
CA GLU A 51 -19.35 -7.93 -11.89
C GLU A 51 -20.17 -7.04 -10.94
N ASP A 52 -21.33 -7.50 -10.53
CA ASP A 52 -22.23 -6.73 -9.66
C ASP A 52 -21.65 -6.61 -8.24
N ALA A 53 -21.04 -7.68 -7.70
CA ALA A 53 -20.36 -7.63 -6.43
C ALA A 53 -19.15 -6.69 -6.46
N VAL A 54 -18.38 -6.69 -7.57
CA VAL A 54 -17.25 -5.77 -7.73
C VAL A 54 -17.74 -4.33 -7.81
N LYS A 55 -18.78 -4.04 -8.60
CA LYS A 55 -19.42 -2.71 -8.67
C LYS A 55 -19.87 -2.25 -7.30
N LYS A 56 -20.55 -3.12 -6.54
CA LYS A 56 -21.01 -2.81 -5.20
C LYS A 56 -19.86 -2.47 -4.24
N LYS A 57 -18.77 -3.22 -4.28
CA LYS A 57 -17.56 -2.91 -3.49
C LYS A 57 -16.98 -1.53 -3.84
N VAL A 58 -16.99 -1.16 -5.12
CA VAL A 58 -16.53 0.17 -5.58
C VAL A 58 -17.46 1.27 -5.09
N GLU A 59 -18.79 1.07 -5.17
CA GLU A 59 -19.77 2.03 -4.62
C GLU A 59 -19.57 2.25 -3.11
N ASP A 60 -19.40 1.16 -2.35
CA ASP A 60 -19.16 1.22 -0.92
C ASP A 60 -17.81 1.89 -0.58
N LEU A 61 -16.79 1.71 -1.43
CA LEU A 61 -15.54 2.46 -1.34
C LEU A 61 -15.76 3.96 -1.55
N ILE A 62 -16.49 4.34 -2.59
CA ILE A 62 -16.80 5.75 -2.91
C ILE A 62 -17.55 6.37 -1.74
N GLU A 63 -18.59 5.73 -1.21
CA GLU A 63 -19.35 6.21 -0.05
C GLU A 63 -18.42 6.47 1.15
N TYR A 64 -17.53 5.53 1.45
CA TYR A 64 -16.59 5.68 2.56
C TYR A 64 -15.55 6.78 2.28
N LYS A 65 -15.04 6.85 1.04
CA LYS A 65 -14.06 7.85 0.62
C LYS A 65 -14.64 9.28 0.70
N ASP A 66 -15.86 9.48 0.20
CA ASP A 66 -16.57 10.74 0.27
C ASP A 66 -16.80 11.18 1.73
N PHE A 67 -17.07 10.23 2.62
CA PHE A 67 -17.19 10.53 4.04
C PHE A 67 -15.89 11.06 4.64
N ILE A 68 -14.76 10.38 4.40
CA ILE A 68 -13.47 10.80 5.00
C ILE A 68 -12.88 12.04 4.34
N ASP A 69 -13.30 12.39 3.12
CA ASP A 69 -12.86 13.58 2.41
C ASP A 69 -13.71 14.82 2.74
N GLN A 70 -14.66 14.71 3.67
CA GLN A 70 -15.40 15.89 4.14
C GLN A 70 -14.44 16.95 4.69
N PRO A 71 -14.72 18.26 4.44
CA PRO A 71 -13.86 19.36 4.85
C PRO A 71 -13.49 19.36 6.33
N LYS A 72 -14.38 18.88 7.21
CA LYS A 72 -14.14 18.79 8.66
C LYS A 72 -12.96 17.88 9.03
N PHE A 73 -12.62 16.89 8.18
CA PHE A 73 -11.51 15.97 8.42
C PHE A 73 -10.21 16.41 7.75
N ILE A 74 -10.27 17.45 6.92
CA ILE A 74 -9.11 17.96 6.19
C ILE A 74 -8.57 19.20 6.88
N LYS A 75 -7.35 19.10 7.40
CA LYS A 75 -6.69 20.19 8.09
C LYS A 75 -6.61 21.45 7.22
N TYR A 76 -6.82 22.59 7.83
CA TYR A 76 -6.84 23.92 7.19
C TYR A 76 -8.06 24.21 6.30
N GLN A 77 -9.08 23.36 6.28
CA GLN A 77 -10.29 23.65 5.49
C GLN A 77 -11.35 24.43 6.28
N LEU A 78 -11.81 23.91 7.42
CA LEU A 78 -12.86 24.55 8.20
C LEU A 78 -12.37 25.13 9.55
N ASP A 79 -11.70 24.31 10.34
CA ASP A 79 -11.35 24.65 11.72
C ASP A 79 -9.91 24.33 12.11
N ASN A 80 -9.07 24.10 11.13
CA ASN A 80 -7.67 23.74 11.30
C ASN A 80 -7.44 22.42 12.08
N ASN A 81 -8.48 21.63 12.31
CA ASN A 81 -8.39 20.26 12.78
C ASN A 81 -8.30 19.29 11.59
N GLY A 82 -8.34 17.98 11.87
CA GLY A 82 -8.23 16.97 10.84
C GLY A 82 -6.78 16.72 10.39
N TRP A 83 -6.61 16.21 9.17
CA TRP A 83 -5.32 15.73 8.71
C TRP A 83 -4.96 16.19 7.31
N THR A 84 -3.68 16.38 7.07
CA THR A 84 -3.11 16.66 5.73
C THR A 84 -2.93 15.38 4.91
N ALA A 85 -2.71 15.54 3.61
CA ALA A 85 -2.40 14.41 2.72
C ALA A 85 -1.18 13.59 3.19
N GLN A 86 -0.15 14.24 3.74
CA GLN A 86 1.06 13.59 4.27
C GLN A 86 0.78 12.68 5.46
N SER A 87 -0.35 12.83 6.12
CA SER A 87 -0.77 11.95 7.23
C SER A 87 -1.13 10.54 6.79
N LYS A 88 -1.24 10.29 5.48
CA LYS A 88 -1.62 9.03 4.85
C LYS A 88 -2.98 8.47 5.29
N LEU A 89 -3.87 9.30 5.85
CA LEU A 89 -5.21 8.84 6.22
C LEU A 89 -6.09 8.69 4.97
N HIS A 90 -6.13 9.72 4.13
CA HIS A 90 -7.02 9.79 2.97
C HIS A 90 -6.57 8.92 1.80
N SER A 91 -5.26 8.72 1.61
CA SER A 91 -4.70 7.95 0.48
C SER A 91 -4.71 6.44 0.70
N THR A 92 -4.48 5.97 1.92
CA THR A 92 -4.30 4.54 2.20
C THR A 92 -5.57 3.70 2.11
N VAL A 93 -6.73 4.34 2.01
CA VAL A 93 -8.01 3.66 1.71
C VAL A 93 -7.93 2.86 0.40
N LEU A 94 -7.36 3.47 -0.66
CA LEU A 94 -7.22 2.80 -1.96
C LEU A 94 -6.28 1.60 -1.88
N GLU A 95 -5.18 1.72 -1.13
CA GLU A 95 -4.23 0.63 -0.92
C GLU A 95 -4.90 -0.57 -0.22
N GLU A 96 -5.69 -0.31 0.83
CA GLU A 96 -6.40 -1.35 1.56
C GLU A 96 -7.56 -1.94 0.75
N PHE A 97 -8.27 -1.13 -0.03
CA PHE A 97 -9.31 -1.61 -0.94
C PHE A 97 -8.75 -2.60 -1.96
N MET A 98 -7.59 -2.30 -2.56
CA MET A 98 -6.94 -3.23 -3.49
C MET A 98 -6.63 -4.57 -2.84
N TYR A 99 -6.21 -4.57 -1.58
CA TYR A 99 -6.02 -5.82 -0.82
C TYR A 99 -7.32 -6.60 -0.69
N HIS A 100 -8.41 -5.94 -0.26
CA HIS A 100 -9.71 -6.60 -0.10
C HIS A 100 -10.28 -7.11 -1.43
N LEU A 101 -10.04 -6.41 -2.52
CA LEU A 101 -10.48 -6.81 -3.86
C LEU A 101 -9.72 -8.04 -4.36
N LEU A 102 -8.41 -8.11 -4.14
CA LEU A 102 -7.54 -9.12 -4.75
C LEU A 102 -7.33 -10.37 -3.87
N LYS A 103 -7.42 -10.25 -2.53
CA LYS A 103 -7.22 -11.39 -1.61
C LYS A 103 -8.20 -12.54 -1.82
N VAL A 104 -9.35 -12.28 -2.43
CA VAL A 104 -10.41 -13.29 -2.66
C VAL A 104 -10.16 -14.11 -3.93
N ILE A 105 -9.20 -13.72 -4.76
CA ILE A 105 -8.81 -14.46 -5.97
C ILE A 105 -7.95 -15.67 -5.55
N PRO A 106 -8.43 -16.92 -5.75
CA PRO A 106 -7.74 -18.11 -5.23
C PRO A 106 -6.29 -18.25 -5.73
N SER A 107 -6.02 -17.91 -6.99
CA SER A 107 -4.68 -17.98 -7.57
C SER A 107 -3.68 -16.99 -6.95
N LEU A 108 -4.17 -15.90 -6.35
CA LEU A 108 -3.35 -14.91 -5.67
C LEU A 108 -3.19 -15.19 -4.17
N ASN A 109 -4.14 -15.92 -3.57
CA ASN A 109 -4.17 -16.20 -2.13
C ASN A 109 -3.72 -17.62 -1.77
N ASN A 110 -2.94 -18.25 -2.62
CA ASN A 110 -2.41 -19.62 -2.43
C ASN A 110 -1.05 -19.67 -1.72
N GLY A 111 -0.57 -18.55 -1.21
CA GLY A 111 0.73 -18.42 -0.53
C GLY A 111 1.94 -18.31 -1.46
N GLN A 112 1.75 -18.28 -2.79
CA GLN A 112 2.83 -18.11 -3.76
C GLN A 112 3.18 -16.64 -4.00
N PHE A 113 2.24 -15.73 -3.69
CA PHE A 113 2.39 -14.30 -3.90
C PHE A 113 2.19 -13.52 -2.59
N ASN A 114 2.90 -12.41 -2.50
CA ASN A 114 2.66 -11.39 -1.50
C ASN A 114 1.76 -10.30 -2.10
N LEU A 115 0.75 -9.87 -1.34
CA LEU A 115 -0.19 -8.82 -1.71
C LEU A 115 -0.01 -7.65 -0.74
N GLY A 116 0.12 -6.42 -1.25
CA GLY A 116 0.19 -5.22 -0.42
C GLY A 116 1.35 -4.28 -0.77
N PRO A 117 1.63 -3.28 0.08
CA PRO A 117 2.75 -2.38 -0.12
C PRO A 117 4.07 -3.13 0.03
N ILE A 118 4.96 -2.94 -0.92
CA ILE A 118 6.27 -3.59 -0.96
C ILE A 118 7.38 -2.63 -1.35
N LYS A 119 8.59 -3.04 -1.05
CA LYS A 119 9.80 -2.54 -1.71
C LYS A 119 10.11 -3.45 -2.88
N ALA A 120 9.75 -2.99 -4.08
CA ALA A 120 9.98 -3.74 -5.31
C ALA A 120 11.43 -3.64 -5.73
N TYR A 121 12.00 -4.75 -6.20
CA TYR A 121 13.30 -4.78 -6.84
C TYR A 121 13.33 -3.83 -8.04
N SER A 122 14.39 -3.07 -8.15
CA SER A 122 14.67 -2.18 -9.28
C SER A 122 15.91 -2.63 -10.03
N ASN A 123 17.03 -2.75 -9.34
CA ASN A 123 18.27 -3.29 -9.91
C ASN A 123 19.17 -3.89 -8.83
N LEU A 124 20.18 -4.62 -9.28
CA LEU A 124 21.19 -5.24 -8.47
C LEU A 124 22.57 -4.84 -9.03
N PHE A 125 23.48 -4.47 -8.13
CA PHE A 125 24.85 -4.16 -8.51
C PHE A 125 25.85 -4.62 -7.45
N PHE A 126 27.12 -4.60 -7.80
CA PHE A 126 28.20 -4.99 -6.93
C PHE A 126 28.99 -3.77 -6.48
N ALA A 127 29.25 -3.68 -5.17
CA ALA A 127 30.03 -2.61 -4.55
C ALA A 127 31.06 -3.23 -3.58
N PRO A 128 32.07 -3.95 -4.09
CA PRO A 128 33.08 -4.59 -3.26
C PRO A 128 33.92 -3.55 -2.51
N LYS A 129 34.31 -3.86 -1.28
CA LYS A 129 35.14 -2.97 -0.47
C LYS A 129 36.55 -2.75 -1.07
N ASN A 130 37.06 -3.76 -1.73
CA ASN A 130 38.32 -3.71 -2.48
C ASN A 130 38.37 -4.87 -3.49
N LEU A 131 39.33 -4.82 -4.40
CA LEU A 131 39.48 -5.81 -5.47
C LEU A 131 39.73 -7.24 -4.93
N ASN A 132 40.49 -7.37 -3.84
CA ASN A 132 40.83 -8.68 -3.31
C ASN A 132 39.63 -9.41 -2.66
N SER A 133 38.65 -8.66 -2.17
CA SER A 133 37.41 -9.20 -1.59
C SER A 133 36.35 -9.53 -2.60
N PHE A 134 36.46 -9.04 -3.85
CA PHE A 134 35.43 -9.12 -4.88
C PHE A 134 34.91 -10.55 -5.12
N ILE A 135 35.77 -11.56 -5.12
CA ILE A 135 35.37 -12.97 -5.37
C ILE A 135 34.59 -13.55 -4.19
N LYS A 136 34.99 -13.22 -2.95
CA LYS A 136 34.39 -13.81 -1.73
C LYS A 136 33.22 -12.99 -1.19
N ASP A 137 33.34 -11.70 -1.31
CA ASP A 137 32.37 -10.69 -0.83
C ASP A 137 32.23 -9.62 -1.90
N PRO A 138 31.42 -9.86 -2.95
CA PRO A 138 31.26 -8.95 -4.07
C PRO A 138 30.54 -7.64 -3.69
N GLY A 139 30.01 -7.53 -2.47
CA GLY A 139 29.29 -6.34 -2.01
C GLY A 139 27.93 -6.23 -2.72
N LEU A 140 27.17 -7.32 -2.72
CA LEU A 140 25.86 -7.39 -3.37
C LEU A 140 24.89 -6.36 -2.82
N THR A 141 24.53 -5.39 -3.63
CA THR A 141 23.62 -4.30 -3.28
C THR A 141 22.36 -4.35 -4.14
N VAL A 142 21.21 -4.19 -3.49
CA VAL A 142 19.90 -4.18 -4.13
C VAL A 142 19.31 -2.78 -3.99
N ASN A 143 18.93 -2.18 -5.11
CA ASN A 143 18.10 -0.99 -5.12
C ASN A 143 16.64 -1.41 -5.19
N GLU A 144 15.84 -0.76 -4.36
CA GLU A 144 14.42 -1.01 -4.25
C GLU A 144 13.63 0.27 -4.45
N LYS A 145 12.40 0.12 -4.90
CA LYS A 145 11.44 1.20 -5.06
C LYS A 145 10.16 0.87 -4.30
N ASP A 146 9.74 1.77 -3.41
CA ASP A 146 8.47 1.62 -2.71
C ASP A 146 7.31 1.63 -3.71
N GLN A 147 6.38 0.69 -3.53
CA GLN A 147 5.13 0.57 -4.27
C GLN A 147 3.96 0.66 -3.30
N ASP A 148 2.94 1.44 -3.63
CA ASP A 148 1.75 1.61 -2.80
C ASP A 148 1.01 0.28 -2.64
N PHE A 149 0.92 -0.49 -3.73
CA PHE A 149 0.39 -1.85 -3.72
C PHE A 149 1.04 -2.69 -4.83
N ALA A 150 1.32 -3.96 -4.54
CA ALA A 150 1.78 -4.89 -5.57
C ALA A 150 1.33 -6.33 -5.29
N ILE A 151 1.27 -7.11 -6.37
CA ILE A 151 1.31 -8.56 -6.35
C ILE A 151 2.74 -8.94 -6.65
N SER A 152 3.43 -9.57 -5.72
CA SER A 152 4.86 -9.84 -5.83
C SER A 152 5.24 -11.24 -5.40
N LYS A 153 6.42 -11.67 -5.84
CA LYS A 153 7.05 -12.90 -5.39
C LYS A 153 8.39 -12.58 -4.74
N GLU A 154 8.60 -13.06 -3.52
CA GLU A 154 9.92 -13.01 -2.89
C GLU A 154 10.80 -14.11 -3.49
N ILE A 155 11.99 -13.75 -3.92
CA ILE A 155 13.05 -14.67 -4.31
C ILE A 155 14.31 -14.41 -3.50
N ILE A 156 15.16 -15.43 -3.41
CA ILE A 156 16.45 -15.37 -2.76
C ILE A 156 17.53 -15.40 -3.83
N VAL A 157 18.38 -14.38 -3.84
CA VAL A 157 19.57 -14.30 -4.70
C VAL A 157 20.79 -14.62 -3.84
N LYS A 158 21.58 -15.60 -4.26
CA LYS A 158 22.85 -15.99 -3.62
C LYS A 158 24.00 -15.79 -4.59
N ILE A 159 25.01 -15.05 -4.15
CA ILE A 159 26.24 -14.84 -4.91
C ILE A 159 27.42 -14.93 -3.95
N GLY A 160 28.27 -15.91 -4.13
CA GLY A 160 29.34 -16.23 -3.19
C GLY A 160 28.76 -16.59 -1.82
N SER A 161 29.20 -15.88 -0.78
CA SER A 161 28.70 -16.04 0.60
C SER A 161 27.53 -15.14 0.93
N GLU A 162 27.15 -14.23 0.03
CA GLU A 162 26.08 -13.27 0.26
C GLU A 162 24.72 -13.79 -0.18
N GLU A 163 23.70 -13.47 0.62
CA GLU A 163 22.30 -13.79 0.33
C GLU A 163 21.45 -12.53 0.49
N LYS A 164 20.59 -12.24 -0.48
CA LYS A 164 19.62 -11.15 -0.45
C LYS A 164 18.24 -11.67 -0.82
N LYS A 165 17.24 -11.22 -0.06
CA LYS A 165 15.83 -11.39 -0.42
C LYS A 165 15.38 -10.20 -1.23
N ILE A 166 14.77 -10.46 -2.37
CA ILE A 166 14.22 -9.42 -3.25
C ILE A 166 12.77 -9.71 -3.59
N ASN A 167 11.96 -8.66 -3.68
CA ASN A 167 10.57 -8.76 -4.12
C ASN A 167 10.46 -8.38 -5.59
N ILE A 168 10.09 -9.35 -6.42
CA ILE A 168 9.82 -9.12 -7.83
C ILE A 168 8.32 -8.89 -7.99
N PRO A 169 7.88 -7.68 -8.39
CA PRO A 169 6.49 -7.41 -8.65
C PRO A 169 6.05 -8.08 -9.96
N VAL A 170 4.91 -8.76 -9.92
CA VAL A 170 4.18 -9.24 -11.11
C VAL A 170 3.24 -8.15 -11.60
N ILE A 171 2.60 -7.46 -10.65
CA ILE A 171 1.77 -6.28 -10.89
C ILE A 171 2.15 -5.24 -9.83
N SER A 172 2.39 -4.01 -10.27
CA SER A 172 2.56 -2.84 -9.42
C SER A 172 1.45 -1.84 -9.66
N ILE A 173 0.90 -1.30 -8.57
CA ILE A 173 -0.19 -0.34 -8.59
C ILE A 173 0.24 0.87 -7.77
N GLU A 174 0.22 2.03 -8.42
CA GLU A 174 0.43 3.32 -7.78
C GLU A 174 -0.94 3.97 -7.55
N ASN A 175 -1.29 4.22 -6.30
CA ASN A 175 -2.58 4.79 -5.93
C ASN A 175 -2.48 6.31 -5.78
N LYS A 176 -3.28 7.05 -6.53
CA LYS A 176 -3.35 8.51 -6.42
C LYS A 176 -4.79 8.95 -6.15
N THR A 177 -4.98 9.82 -5.19
CA THR A 177 -6.28 10.43 -4.88
C THR A 177 -6.61 11.56 -5.86
N TYR A 178 -5.62 12.15 -6.49
CA TYR A 178 -5.71 13.03 -7.65
C TYR A 178 -4.48 12.82 -8.53
N LEU A 179 -4.57 13.23 -9.78
CA LEU A 179 -3.49 13.05 -10.75
C LEU A 179 -3.21 14.38 -11.44
N ASP A 180 -1.98 14.87 -11.30
CA ASP A 180 -1.43 15.95 -12.10
C ASP A 180 -0.32 15.42 -13.04
N LYS A 181 0.19 16.28 -13.91
CA LYS A 181 1.24 15.91 -14.86
C LYS A 181 2.50 15.41 -14.16
N THR A 182 2.94 16.06 -13.09
CA THR A 182 4.14 15.69 -12.35
C THR A 182 4.00 14.30 -11.71
N MET A 183 2.83 14.03 -11.15
CA MET A 183 2.52 12.71 -10.58
C MET A 183 2.47 11.62 -11.64
N LEU A 184 1.88 11.91 -12.80
CA LEU A 184 1.86 10.97 -13.93
C LEU A 184 3.27 10.66 -14.43
N ASP A 185 4.08 11.70 -14.68
CA ASP A 185 5.47 11.55 -15.13
C ASP A 185 6.31 10.75 -14.10
N GLY A 186 6.11 11.00 -12.81
CA GLY A 186 6.73 10.25 -11.72
C GLY A 186 6.35 8.77 -11.70
N SER A 187 5.08 8.46 -11.93
CA SER A 187 4.57 7.08 -12.00
C SER A 187 5.11 6.34 -13.23
N ILE A 188 5.17 7.01 -14.39
CA ILE A 188 5.76 6.46 -15.62
C ILE A 188 7.25 6.16 -15.41
N ALA A 189 8.02 7.10 -14.84
CA ALA A 189 9.42 6.91 -14.53
C ALA A 189 9.67 5.75 -13.55
N THR A 190 8.78 5.57 -12.57
CA THR A 190 8.81 4.44 -11.63
C THR A 190 8.54 3.12 -12.34
N ALA A 191 7.48 3.06 -13.15
CA ALA A 191 7.12 1.87 -13.91
C ALA A 191 8.25 1.43 -14.86
N SER A 192 8.90 2.39 -15.53
CA SER A 192 10.04 2.12 -16.41
C SER A 192 11.24 1.51 -15.68
N LYS A 193 11.51 1.96 -14.44
CA LYS A 193 12.61 1.42 -13.61
C LYS A 193 12.35 0.01 -13.07
N ILE A 194 11.08 -0.35 -12.85
CA ILE A 194 10.71 -1.68 -12.35
C ILE A 194 10.64 -2.70 -13.49
N LYS A 195 10.30 -2.25 -14.70
CA LYS A 195 10.17 -3.10 -15.88
C LYS A 195 11.51 -3.47 -16.52
N SER A 196 12.55 -2.68 -16.32
CA SER A 196 13.88 -2.92 -16.86
C SER A 196 14.66 -3.91 -16.02
#